data_0988e9f9716a92360c68faca62d3e93e
#
_entry.id   0988e9f9716a92360c68faca62d3e93e
#
_cell.length_a   1.000
_cell.length_b   1.000
_cell.length_c   1.000
_cell.angle_alpha   90.00
_cell.angle_beta   90.00
_cell.angle_gamma   90.00
#
_symmetry.space_group_name_H-M   'P 1'
#
loop_
_entity.id
_entity.type
_entity.pdbx_description
1 polymer ?
#
loop_
_entity_poly.entity_id
_entity_poly.type
_entity_poly.pdbx_seq_one_letter_code
_entity_poly.pdbx_strand_id
1 'polypeptide(L)'
;MERIIIVNRTTKTDGTIKLRFRLMDSGKLELFHSPGDKVSIKDLSKFEATGELKPKVTVYNKELHATISKHIAAMHKAYETMKKKGLDMTSAVFEEQISFILNPIKETRAKAGENVHDRFVRFAESAHRDGVIGDARYKQFMVQMGKIERFLTIKGLSELTVQEFDSEMLMQFRQFIMEEYKYVPRFKRIYKGMKKSAIPTEKLSINTLTSQLKIWQTFFNELESQDEIIKSPFKRLGTEKKKSIMHTMYDDPVFLRLDELKKLIGAEVPEKYRTTRDAFVLQCALGCRIGDFQRMTMKKVAVSPDGIPYVHYIPSKTAGSQETNSEIETPLVRYAFDIVKKTQLDLPILNYPYGVNGYNVKIKELLKLCGIDREVKTFNEETRDNEYLPLYETASTKLARKTHVDIMNKVQVNIYAAGLHRQGSGAVHRYTMMGLADRFALMNVAFDQEDFRVNENLEVVS
;
A
#
# COMPACT_ATOMS: atom_id res chain seq x y z
N MET A 1 7.84 12.24 48.29
CA MET A 1 8.94 13.09 47.83
C MET A 1 9.38 12.62 46.44
N GLU A 2 9.36 13.51 45.47
CA GLU A 2 9.70 13.21 44.07
C GLU A 2 11.17 12.98 43.90
N ARG A 3 11.55 11.89 43.22
CA ARG A 3 12.96 11.54 42.94
C ARG A 3 13.12 11.12 41.51
N ILE A 4 14.19 11.60 40.83
CA ILE A 4 14.57 11.15 39.51
C ILE A 4 15.92 10.43 39.62
N ILE A 5 15.99 9.22 39.10
CA ILE A 5 17.22 8.41 39.08
C ILE A 5 17.52 7.93 37.66
N ILE A 6 18.80 7.72 37.37
CA ILE A 6 19.23 7.02 36.16
C ILE A 6 19.19 5.53 36.41
N VAL A 7 18.48 4.79 35.56
CA VAL A 7 18.35 3.34 35.67
C VAL A 7 19.35 2.67 34.73
N ASN A 8 20.30 1.93 35.31
CA ASN A 8 21.24 1.14 34.54
C ASN A 8 20.58 -0.12 34.00
N ARG A 9 20.69 -0.36 32.71
CA ARG A 9 20.43 -1.66 32.09
C ARG A 9 21.73 -2.27 31.60
N THR A 10 21.75 -3.61 31.43
CA THR A 10 22.88 -4.42 30.98
C THR A 10 23.78 -3.69 30.00
N THR A 11 25.07 -3.65 30.32
CA THR A 11 26.12 -3.07 29.50
C THR A 11 26.17 -3.75 28.14
N LYS A 12 26.30 -2.99 27.08
CA LYS A 12 26.68 -3.54 25.80
C LYS A 12 28.16 -3.85 25.76
N THR A 13 28.58 -4.78 24.92
CA THR A 13 29.97 -5.17 24.71
C THR A 13 30.91 -4.01 24.35
N ASP A 14 30.38 -2.90 23.87
CA ASP A 14 31.08 -1.67 23.49
C ASP A 14 31.32 -0.68 24.67
N GLY A 15 30.95 -1.07 25.89
CA GLY A 15 31.10 -0.21 27.07
C GLY A 15 30.16 0.98 27.14
N THR A 16 29.09 1.03 26.26
CA THR A 16 28.08 2.07 26.28
C THR A 16 26.76 1.57 26.86
N ILE A 17 25.98 2.47 27.43
CA ILE A 17 24.59 2.24 27.86
C ILE A 17 23.65 3.31 27.25
N LYS A 18 22.40 2.95 27.07
CA LYS A 18 21.36 3.93 26.74
C LYS A 18 20.87 4.60 28.01
N LEU A 19 20.83 5.95 28.02
CA LEU A 19 20.23 6.70 29.12
C LEU A 19 18.76 6.29 29.30
N ARG A 20 18.41 6.03 30.55
CA ARG A 20 17.03 5.81 30.99
C ARG A 20 16.85 6.42 32.38
N PHE A 21 15.84 7.24 32.48
CA PHE A 21 15.46 7.90 33.74
C PHE A 21 14.20 7.27 34.29
N ARG A 22 14.11 7.27 35.63
CA ARG A 22 12.91 6.88 36.37
C ARG A 22 12.55 7.98 37.36
N LEU A 23 11.37 8.56 37.22
CA LEU A 23 10.78 9.43 38.22
C LEU A 23 9.92 8.59 39.14
N MET A 24 10.10 8.77 40.45
CA MET A 24 9.33 8.13 41.50
C MET A 24 8.68 9.20 42.37
N ASP A 25 7.41 9.04 42.71
CA ASP A 25 6.72 9.86 43.71
C ASP A 25 6.06 8.99 44.77
N SER A 26 6.40 9.29 46.03
CA SER A 26 5.80 8.69 47.22
C SER A 26 5.81 7.16 47.27
N GLY A 27 6.73 6.53 46.53
CA GLY A 27 6.94 5.08 46.48
C GLY A 27 5.85 4.27 45.75
N LYS A 28 4.84 4.93 45.19
CA LYS A 28 3.70 4.28 44.51
C LYS A 28 3.64 4.52 43.01
N LEU A 29 4.22 5.62 42.53
CA LEU A 29 4.21 5.98 41.10
C LEU A 29 5.60 5.90 40.52
N GLU A 30 5.73 5.22 39.42
CA GLU A 30 6.96 5.13 38.63
C GLU A 30 6.70 5.52 37.17
N LEU A 31 7.40 6.56 36.69
CA LEU A 31 7.35 7.01 35.31
C LEU A 31 8.74 6.91 34.69
N PHE A 32 8.83 6.40 33.48
CA PHE A 32 10.10 6.19 32.77
C PHE A 32 10.24 7.15 31.59
N HIS A 33 11.49 7.61 31.39
CA HIS A 33 11.89 8.40 30.23
C HIS A 33 13.15 7.82 29.61
N SER A 34 13.13 7.61 28.28
CA SER A 34 14.23 6.99 27.54
C SER A 34 14.61 7.86 26.32
N PRO A 35 15.50 8.84 26.47
CA PRO A 35 15.86 9.76 25.40
C PRO A 35 16.54 9.09 24.20
N GLY A 36 17.08 7.89 24.35
CA GLY A 36 17.75 7.17 23.27
C GLY A 36 19.26 7.44 23.18
N ASP A 37 19.76 8.45 23.90
CA ASP A 37 21.18 8.80 23.92
C ASP A 37 22.02 7.67 24.49
N LYS A 38 23.13 7.36 23.82
CA LYS A 38 24.13 6.39 24.29
C LYS A 38 25.26 7.13 24.98
N VAL A 39 25.62 6.69 26.16
CA VAL A 39 26.70 7.27 26.96
C VAL A 39 27.69 6.18 27.40
N SER A 40 28.96 6.57 27.57
CA SER A 40 29.96 5.69 28.12
C SER A 40 29.70 5.46 29.60
N ILE A 41 29.81 4.19 30.04
CA ILE A 41 29.72 3.85 31.48
C ILE A 41 30.74 4.59 32.31
N LYS A 42 31.97 4.77 31.80
CA LYS A 42 33.02 5.51 32.49
C LYS A 42 32.61 6.95 32.78
N ASP A 43 31.88 7.56 31.87
CA ASP A 43 31.39 8.91 32.04
C ASP A 43 30.21 8.97 33.01
N LEU A 44 29.33 7.96 32.96
CA LEU A 44 28.19 7.87 33.87
C LEU A 44 28.59 7.56 35.31
N SER A 45 29.65 6.79 35.51
CA SER A 45 30.16 6.47 36.84
C SER A 45 30.70 7.68 37.62
N LYS A 46 30.91 8.81 36.96
CA LYS A 46 31.32 10.09 37.59
C LYS A 46 30.13 10.86 38.18
N PHE A 47 28.90 10.41 37.96
CA PHE A 47 27.71 10.97 38.61
C PHE A 47 27.38 10.18 39.87
N GLU A 48 27.41 10.81 41.04
CA GLU A 48 27.00 10.16 42.27
C GLU A 48 25.52 9.85 42.28
N ALA A 49 25.18 8.58 42.36
CA ALA A 49 23.81 8.10 42.51
C ALA A 49 23.39 8.15 44.01
N THR A 50 23.28 9.32 44.57
CA THR A 50 22.80 9.51 45.96
C THR A 50 21.30 9.87 45.98
N GLY A 51 20.44 9.06 45.38
CA GLY A 51 18.97 9.31 45.40
C GLY A 51 18.48 10.65 44.82
N GLU A 52 19.31 11.66 44.78
CA GLU A 52 19.20 12.91 44.06
C GLU A 52 20.37 12.98 43.08
N LEU A 53 20.10 13.22 41.81
CA LEU A 53 21.12 13.46 40.82
C LEU A 53 21.83 14.79 41.13
N LYS A 54 22.89 14.71 41.90
CA LYS A 54 23.86 15.82 42.05
C LYS A 54 25.05 15.50 41.17
N PRO A 55 25.10 16.04 39.95
CA PRO A 55 26.24 15.81 39.08
C PRO A 55 27.49 16.48 39.65
N LYS A 56 28.55 15.72 39.91
CA LYS A 56 29.88 16.32 40.07
C LYS A 56 30.34 16.82 38.69
N VAL A 57 30.28 18.10 38.50
CA VAL A 57 30.77 18.76 37.27
C VAL A 57 32.28 18.65 37.24
N THR A 58 32.80 17.74 36.46
CA THR A 58 34.19 17.80 36.03
C THR A 58 34.29 18.42 34.67
N VAL A 59 35.34 19.17 34.40
CA VAL A 59 35.55 19.95 33.15
C VAL A 59 35.44 19.11 31.90
N TYR A 60 35.60 17.80 32.02
CA TYR A 60 35.58 16.86 30.88
C TYR A 60 34.22 16.34 30.42
N ASN A 61 33.10 16.64 31.11
CA ASN A 61 31.76 16.10 30.80
C ASN A 61 30.65 17.15 30.77
N LYS A 62 30.96 18.37 30.35
CA LYS A 62 29.97 19.48 30.28
C LYS A 62 28.78 19.15 29.41
N GLU A 63 28.98 18.50 28.26
CA GLU A 63 27.92 18.13 27.34
C GLU A 63 26.97 17.06 27.93
N LEU A 64 27.52 16.03 28.54
CA LEU A 64 26.74 15.00 29.20
C LEU A 64 25.94 15.58 30.37
N HIS A 65 26.58 16.45 31.18
CA HIS A 65 25.90 17.16 32.27
C HIS A 65 24.75 18.02 31.75
N ALA A 66 24.98 18.79 30.67
CA ALA A 66 23.95 19.62 30.06
C ALA A 66 22.78 18.78 29.53
N THR A 67 23.08 17.64 28.87
CA THR A 67 22.08 16.70 28.39
C THR A 67 21.24 16.12 29.52
N ILE A 68 21.87 15.60 30.56
CA ILE A 68 21.19 15.03 31.74
C ILE A 68 20.32 16.10 32.42
N SER A 69 20.86 17.29 32.66
CA SER A 69 20.14 18.38 33.31
C SER A 69 18.94 18.84 32.48
N LYS A 70 19.06 18.88 31.16
CA LYS A 70 17.97 19.22 30.24
C LYS A 70 16.82 18.21 30.36
N HIS A 71 17.14 16.92 30.38
CA HIS A 71 16.12 15.86 30.51
C HIS A 71 15.46 15.88 31.89
N ILE A 72 16.21 16.06 32.96
CA ILE A 72 15.67 16.17 34.33
C ILE A 72 14.72 17.35 34.46
N ALA A 73 15.11 18.53 33.96
CA ALA A 73 14.25 19.70 33.99
C ALA A 73 12.95 19.48 33.20
N ALA A 74 13.04 18.82 32.02
CA ALA A 74 11.88 18.47 31.22
C ALA A 74 10.96 17.46 31.92
N MET A 75 11.52 16.48 32.62
CA MET A 75 10.76 15.50 33.39
C MET A 75 9.99 16.14 34.54
N HIS A 76 10.62 17.02 35.32
CA HIS A 76 9.94 17.77 36.39
C HIS A 76 8.78 18.58 35.84
N LYS A 77 9.02 19.36 34.78
CA LYS A 77 7.99 20.20 34.15
C LYS A 77 6.85 19.35 33.55
N ALA A 78 7.16 18.21 32.93
CA ALA A 78 6.15 17.28 32.41
C ALA A 78 5.28 16.72 33.52
N TYR A 79 5.88 16.28 34.62
CA TYR A 79 5.18 15.73 35.77
C TYR A 79 4.24 16.74 36.42
N GLU A 80 4.71 17.96 36.66
CA GLU A 80 3.91 19.07 37.14
C GLU A 80 2.73 19.41 36.21
N THR A 81 2.98 19.40 34.90
CA THR A 81 1.95 19.63 33.88
C THR A 81 0.88 18.53 33.92
N MET A 82 1.28 17.29 34.07
CA MET A 82 0.36 16.14 34.17
C MET A 82 -0.51 16.25 35.44
N LYS A 83 0.10 16.58 36.59
CA LYS A 83 -0.64 16.82 37.84
C LYS A 83 -1.66 17.95 37.69
N LYS A 84 -1.21 19.09 37.14
CA LYS A 84 -2.07 20.28 37.01
C LYS A 84 -3.22 20.08 36.05
N LYS A 85 -3.03 19.28 34.97
CA LYS A 85 -4.05 19.02 33.94
C LYS A 85 -4.89 17.76 34.21
N GLY A 86 -4.61 17.01 35.28
CA GLY A 86 -5.31 15.76 35.61
C GLY A 86 -5.12 14.68 34.55
N LEU A 87 -3.94 14.63 33.88
CA LEU A 87 -3.65 13.64 32.86
C LEU A 87 -3.33 12.28 33.47
N ASP A 88 -3.52 11.22 32.69
CA ASP A 88 -3.18 9.85 33.12
C ASP A 88 -1.69 9.73 33.44
N MET A 89 -1.37 9.26 34.65
CA MET A 89 0.00 9.10 35.17
C MET A 89 0.65 7.83 34.61
N THR A 90 0.79 7.75 33.28
CA THR A 90 1.46 6.65 32.58
C THR A 90 2.78 7.11 31.95
N SER A 91 3.74 6.20 31.79
CA SER A 91 5.01 6.52 31.12
C SER A 91 4.82 6.96 29.66
N ALA A 92 3.74 6.52 28.99
CA ALA A 92 3.44 6.93 27.62
C ALA A 92 3.04 8.41 27.52
N VAL A 93 2.13 8.86 28.41
CA VAL A 93 1.72 10.27 28.50
C VAL A 93 2.89 11.13 28.98
N PHE A 94 3.68 10.61 29.94
CA PHE A 94 4.86 11.30 30.45
C PHE A 94 5.92 11.55 29.36
N GLU A 95 6.23 10.55 28.55
CA GLU A 95 7.14 10.69 27.40
C GLU A 95 6.62 11.71 26.37
N GLU A 96 5.31 11.73 26.14
CA GLU A 96 4.69 12.72 25.27
C GLU A 96 4.89 14.14 25.80
N GLN A 97 4.63 14.37 27.08
CA GLN A 97 4.81 15.68 27.72
C GLN A 97 6.28 16.12 27.74
N ILE A 98 7.22 15.20 27.98
CA ILE A 98 8.65 15.47 27.88
C ILE A 98 9.04 15.88 26.46
N SER A 99 8.55 15.15 25.45
CA SER A 99 8.80 15.49 24.05
C SER A 99 8.33 16.90 23.70
N PHE A 100 7.18 17.33 24.15
CA PHE A 100 6.69 18.71 24.01
C PHE A 100 7.61 19.75 24.65
N ILE A 101 8.20 19.43 25.80
CA ILE A 101 9.05 20.36 26.54
C ILE A 101 10.46 20.45 25.93
N LEU A 102 11.02 19.31 25.52
CA LEU A 102 12.38 19.25 24.95
C LEU A 102 12.45 19.76 23.53
N ASN A 103 11.40 19.51 22.77
CA ASN A 103 11.18 20.06 21.45
C ASN A 103 9.93 20.94 21.53
N PRO A 104 10.02 22.14 22.21
CA PRO A 104 8.95 23.11 22.07
C PRO A 104 8.78 23.27 20.58
N ILE A 105 7.54 23.17 20.11
CA ILE A 105 7.24 23.57 18.74
C ILE A 105 7.95 24.90 18.61
N LYS A 106 9.02 24.96 17.82
CA LYS A 106 9.36 26.23 17.23
C LYS A 106 8.00 26.65 16.69
N GLU A 107 7.45 27.74 17.19
CA GLU A 107 6.44 28.48 16.48
C GLU A 107 7.09 28.80 15.11
N THR A 108 7.27 27.74 14.31
CA THR A 108 7.27 27.91 12.89
C THR A 108 5.95 28.60 12.75
N ARG A 109 5.98 29.86 12.46
CA ARG A 109 4.87 30.69 12.06
C ARG A 109 4.02 29.82 11.13
N ALA A 110 3.27 28.88 11.74
CA ALA A 110 2.07 28.33 11.16
C ALA A 110 1.34 29.60 10.80
N LYS A 111 1.22 29.87 9.50
CA LYS A 111 0.38 30.96 9.03
C LYS A 111 -0.90 30.77 9.81
N ALA A 112 -1.12 31.64 10.80
CA ALA A 112 -2.25 31.52 11.69
C ALA A 112 -3.46 31.29 10.79
N GLY A 113 -4.14 30.15 10.91
CA GLY A 113 -5.41 29.91 10.33
C GLY A 113 -5.51 28.97 9.11
N GLU A 114 -4.48 28.22 8.70
CA GLU A 114 -4.73 27.24 7.64
C GLU A 114 -5.38 25.98 8.21
N ASN A 115 -6.64 25.75 7.83
CA ASN A 115 -7.37 24.55 8.25
C ASN A 115 -6.83 23.29 7.53
N VAL A 116 -7.21 22.12 8.04
CA VAL A 116 -6.72 20.83 7.52
C VAL A 116 -7.11 20.59 6.06
N HIS A 117 -8.27 21.09 5.61
CA HIS A 117 -8.70 20.98 4.23
C HIS A 117 -7.77 21.77 3.29
N ASP A 118 -7.55 23.05 3.56
CA ASP A 118 -6.76 23.93 2.69
C ASP A 118 -5.29 23.51 2.67
N ARG A 119 -4.77 23.06 3.81
CA ARG A 119 -3.41 22.51 3.88
C ARG A 119 -3.28 21.20 3.08
N PHE A 120 -4.32 20.36 3.07
CA PHE A 120 -4.33 19.15 2.25
C PHE A 120 -4.43 19.47 0.75
N VAL A 121 -5.24 20.46 0.35
CA VAL A 121 -5.33 20.95 -1.04
C VAL A 121 -3.95 21.37 -1.52
N ARG A 122 -3.27 22.25 -0.76
CA ARG A 122 -1.93 22.73 -1.09
C ARG A 122 -0.91 21.59 -1.21
N PHE A 123 -0.95 20.61 -0.31
CA PHE A 123 -0.11 19.43 -0.38
C PHE A 123 -0.32 18.65 -1.68
N ALA A 124 -1.57 18.40 -2.04
CA ALA A 124 -1.92 17.64 -3.23
C ALA A 124 -1.52 18.37 -4.52
N GLU A 125 -1.73 19.68 -4.58
CA GLU A 125 -1.38 20.53 -5.72
C GLU A 125 0.14 20.61 -5.89
N SER A 126 0.89 20.77 -4.80
CA SER A 126 2.36 20.79 -4.85
C SER A 126 2.89 19.45 -5.34
N ALA A 127 2.44 18.33 -4.75
CA ALA A 127 2.87 17.00 -5.14
C ALA A 127 2.58 16.69 -6.63
N HIS A 128 1.48 17.20 -7.17
CA HIS A 128 1.14 17.05 -8.58
C HIS A 128 1.99 17.94 -9.48
N ARG A 129 2.13 19.22 -9.16
CA ARG A 129 2.93 20.18 -9.90
C ARG A 129 4.41 19.77 -9.96
N ASP A 130 4.93 19.25 -8.85
CA ASP A 130 6.33 18.85 -8.72
C ASP A 130 6.59 17.43 -9.29
N GLY A 131 5.58 16.80 -9.91
CA GLY A 131 5.68 15.49 -10.55
C GLY A 131 5.82 14.30 -9.60
N VAL A 132 5.66 14.52 -8.29
CA VAL A 132 5.71 13.44 -7.27
C VAL A 132 4.55 12.46 -7.44
N ILE A 133 3.39 12.98 -7.86
CA ILE A 133 2.22 12.17 -8.19
C ILE A 133 1.72 12.51 -9.59
N GLY A 134 1.33 11.47 -10.35
CA GLY A 134 0.70 11.66 -11.68
C GLY A 134 -0.82 11.93 -11.57
N ASP A 135 -1.44 12.29 -12.72
CA ASP A 135 -2.86 12.67 -12.84
C ASP A 135 -3.82 11.68 -12.19
N ALA A 136 -3.61 10.38 -12.39
CA ALA A 136 -4.49 9.35 -11.83
C ALA A 136 -4.46 9.35 -10.30
N ARG A 137 -3.31 9.64 -9.69
CA ARG A 137 -3.16 9.74 -8.25
C ARG A 137 -3.71 11.05 -7.73
N TYR A 138 -3.48 12.15 -8.44
CA TYR A 138 -4.05 13.45 -8.12
C TYR A 138 -5.59 13.41 -8.08
N LYS A 139 -6.24 12.73 -9.03
CA LYS A 139 -7.70 12.50 -8.99
C LYS A 139 -8.17 11.81 -7.70
N GLN A 140 -7.37 10.87 -7.17
CA GLN A 140 -7.68 10.24 -5.89
C GLN A 140 -7.56 11.22 -4.72
N PHE A 141 -6.59 12.13 -4.77
CA PHE A 141 -6.44 13.21 -3.77
C PHE A 141 -7.63 14.17 -3.81
N MET A 142 -8.08 14.56 -4.99
CA MET A 142 -9.29 15.40 -5.13
C MET A 142 -10.53 14.76 -4.50
N VAL A 143 -10.68 13.43 -4.60
CA VAL A 143 -11.75 12.73 -3.90
C VAL A 143 -11.60 12.88 -2.38
N GLN A 144 -10.38 12.85 -1.86
CA GLN A 144 -10.14 13.03 -0.43
C GLN A 144 -10.37 14.48 0.02
N MET A 145 -10.05 15.48 -0.80
CA MET A 145 -10.38 16.89 -0.54
C MET A 145 -11.88 17.06 -0.29
N GLY A 146 -12.72 16.54 -1.20
CA GLY A 146 -14.16 16.60 -1.01
C GLY A 146 -14.67 15.82 0.20
N LYS A 147 -14.00 14.74 0.61
CA LYS A 147 -14.41 13.97 1.80
C LYS A 147 -14.08 14.71 3.10
N ILE A 148 -12.90 15.30 3.20
CA ILE A 148 -12.56 16.07 4.41
C ILE A 148 -13.42 17.32 4.52
N GLU A 149 -13.66 18.03 3.41
CA GLU A 149 -14.56 19.20 3.39
C GLU A 149 -15.94 18.84 3.93
N ARG A 150 -16.54 17.76 3.43
CA ARG A 150 -17.85 17.30 3.90
C ARG A 150 -17.83 16.85 5.36
N PHE A 151 -16.79 16.16 5.79
CA PHE A 151 -16.62 15.76 7.18
C PHE A 151 -16.58 16.99 8.10
N LEU A 152 -15.73 17.96 7.80
CA LEU A 152 -15.59 19.18 8.59
C LEU A 152 -16.89 19.98 8.62
N THR A 153 -17.56 20.12 7.48
CA THR A 153 -18.84 20.82 7.38
C THR A 153 -19.94 20.14 8.21
N ILE A 154 -20.06 18.81 8.11
CA ILE A 154 -21.08 18.03 8.87
C ILE A 154 -20.81 18.09 10.37
N LYS A 155 -19.56 18.16 10.78
CA LYS A 155 -19.16 18.21 12.19
C LYS A 155 -19.11 19.65 12.76
N GLY A 156 -19.27 20.68 11.93
CA GLY A 156 -19.11 22.06 12.34
C GLY A 156 -17.66 22.45 12.71
N LEU A 157 -16.68 21.84 12.05
CA LEU A 157 -15.25 21.96 12.33
C LEU A 157 -14.48 22.58 11.17
N SER A 158 -15.07 23.50 10.42
CA SER A 158 -14.47 24.10 9.21
C SER A 158 -13.12 24.79 9.48
N GLU A 159 -12.91 25.28 10.70
CA GLU A 159 -11.68 25.98 11.11
C GLU A 159 -10.64 25.03 11.77
N LEU A 160 -10.89 23.72 11.78
CA LEU A 160 -9.98 22.76 12.42
C LEU A 160 -8.60 22.81 11.75
N THR A 161 -7.58 23.11 12.52
CA THR A 161 -6.19 23.17 12.04
C THR A 161 -5.54 21.79 11.98
N VAL A 162 -4.43 21.67 11.25
CA VAL A 162 -3.67 20.40 11.18
C VAL A 162 -3.08 20.00 12.53
N GLN A 163 -2.80 20.95 13.42
CA GLN A 163 -2.28 20.72 14.76
C GLN A 163 -3.33 20.13 15.70
N GLU A 164 -4.60 20.52 15.50
CA GLU A 164 -5.76 20.06 16.27
C GLU A 164 -6.29 18.72 15.77
N PHE A 165 -5.90 18.29 14.54
CA PHE A 165 -6.31 17.00 13.98
C PHE A 165 -5.51 15.86 14.63
N ASP A 166 -6.00 15.38 15.74
CA ASP A 166 -5.37 14.33 16.54
C ASP A 166 -5.78 12.89 16.12
N SER A 167 -5.39 11.91 16.91
CA SER A 167 -5.72 10.50 16.65
C SER A 167 -7.19 10.18 16.90
N GLU A 168 -7.89 10.92 17.75
CA GLU A 168 -9.32 10.77 17.94
C GLU A 168 -10.09 11.29 16.73
N MET A 169 -9.72 12.49 16.26
CA MET A 169 -10.26 13.06 15.01
C MET A 169 -10.02 12.16 13.81
N LEU A 170 -8.83 11.54 13.71
CA LEU A 170 -8.53 10.54 12.68
C LEU A 170 -9.52 9.36 12.74
N MET A 171 -9.85 8.86 13.93
CA MET A 171 -10.80 7.75 14.07
C MET A 171 -12.22 8.17 13.71
N GLN A 172 -12.63 9.38 14.06
CA GLN A 172 -13.95 9.93 13.67
C GLN A 172 -14.02 10.12 12.14
N PHE A 173 -12.96 10.63 11.53
CA PHE A 173 -12.88 10.80 10.07
C PHE A 173 -12.87 9.44 9.36
N ARG A 174 -12.13 8.45 9.86
CA ARG A 174 -12.18 7.08 9.35
C ARG A 174 -13.59 6.51 9.37
N GLN A 175 -14.30 6.66 10.49
CA GLN A 175 -15.67 6.18 10.61
C GLN A 175 -16.60 6.89 9.62
N PHE A 176 -16.44 8.21 9.46
CA PHE A 176 -17.17 8.99 8.48
C PHE A 176 -16.91 8.46 7.05
N ILE A 177 -15.66 8.29 6.64
CA ILE A 177 -15.33 7.77 5.29
C ILE A 177 -15.97 6.39 5.06
N MET A 178 -15.94 5.52 6.06
CA MET A 178 -16.46 4.16 5.96
C MET A 178 -17.98 4.14 5.80
N GLU A 179 -18.68 5.05 6.48
CA GLU A 179 -20.15 5.08 6.57
C GLU A 179 -20.76 6.36 5.97
N GLU A 180 -20.06 7.02 5.08
CA GLU A 180 -20.50 8.29 4.48
C GLU A 180 -21.91 8.20 3.86
N TYR A 181 -22.30 7.04 3.34
CA TYR A 181 -23.64 6.82 2.79
C TYR A 181 -24.78 7.10 3.79
N LYS A 182 -24.56 6.93 5.10
CA LYS A 182 -25.55 7.22 6.15
C LYS A 182 -25.84 8.72 6.31
N TYR A 183 -24.90 9.57 5.91
CA TYR A 183 -25.00 11.03 6.00
C TYR A 183 -25.72 11.63 4.79
N VAL A 184 -25.70 10.98 3.62
CA VAL A 184 -26.33 11.48 2.39
C VAL A 184 -27.80 11.86 2.57
N PRO A 185 -28.68 11.02 3.12
CA PRO A 185 -30.10 11.37 3.28
C PRO A 185 -30.34 12.49 4.30
N ARG A 186 -29.42 12.65 5.28
CA ARG A 186 -29.53 13.64 6.36
C ARG A 186 -29.03 15.02 5.94
N PHE A 187 -28.02 15.08 5.07
CA PHE A 187 -27.32 16.31 4.68
C PHE A 187 -27.41 16.58 3.16
N LYS A 188 -28.58 16.41 2.57
CA LYS A 188 -28.81 16.50 1.12
C LYS A 188 -28.19 17.74 0.47
N ARG A 189 -28.12 18.87 1.17
CA ARG A 189 -27.54 20.11 0.64
C ARG A 189 -26.04 19.99 0.35
N ILE A 190 -25.30 19.24 1.19
CA ILE A 190 -23.84 19.03 1.08
C ILE A 190 -23.52 18.15 -0.14
N TYR A 191 -24.40 17.21 -0.48
CA TYR A 191 -24.24 16.29 -1.62
C TYR A 191 -24.89 16.81 -2.92
N LYS A 192 -25.55 17.97 -2.84
CA LYS A 192 -26.16 18.60 -4.03
C LYS A 192 -25.07 19.06 -4.99
N GLY A 193 -25.18 18.65 -6.27
CA GLY A 193 -24.20 18.98 -7.31
C GLY A 193 -23.12 17.93 -7.53
N MET A 194 -23.00 16.92 -6.66
CA MET A 194 -22.14 15.78 -6.93
C MET A 194 -22.69 14.95 -8.09
N LYS A 195 -21.79 14.39 -8.91
CA LYS A 195 -22.18 13.40 -9.92
C LYS A 195 -22.86 12.22 -9.24
N LYS A 196 -23.97 11.72 -9.79
CA LYS A 196 -24.74 10.60 -9.21
C LYS A 196 -23.87 9.38 -8.88
N SER A 197 -22.89 9.07 -9.72
CA SER A 197 -21.94 7.96 -9.52
C SER A 197 -20.90 8.21 -8.42
N ALA A 198 -20.77 9.44 -7.93
CA ALA A 198 -19.82 9.80 -6.88
C ALA A 198 -20.48 9.91 -5.49
N ILE A 199 -21.82 9.87 -5.44
CA ILE A 199 -22.57 9.89 -4.18
C ILE A 199 -22.43 8.51 -3.51
N PRO A 200 -21.98 8.45 -2.25
CA PRO A 200 -21.89 7.17 -1.53
C PRO A 200 -23.29 6.55 -1.33
N THR A 201 -23.45 5.30 -1.72
CA THR A 201 -24.70 4.54 -1.61
C THR A 201 -24.64 3.38 -0.62
N GLU A 202 -23.42 2.94 -0.29
CA GLU A 202 -23.15 1.77 0.56
C GLU A 202 -21.91 1.98 1.41
N LYS A 203 -21.68 1.08 2.35
CA LYS A 203 -20.48 1.05 3.19
C LYS A 203 -19.24 0.82 2.34
N LEU A 204 -18.19 1.58 2.61
CA LEU A 204 -16.94 1.44 1.89
C LEU A 204 -16.20 0.15 2.30
N SER A 205 -15.70 -0.59 1.31
CA SER A 205 -14.90 -1.79 1.57
C SER A 205 -13.62 -1.48 2.35
N ILE A 206 -13.16 -2.42 3.17
CA ILE A 206 -11.97 -2.27 4.02
C ILE A 206 -10.73 -1.93 3.18
N ASN A 207 -10.55 -2.56 2.03
CA ASN A 207 -9.40 -2.30 1.16
C ASN A 207 -9.41 -0.89 0.57
N THR A 208 -10.59 -0.41 0.18
CA THR A 208 -10.75 0.96 -0.33
C THR A 208 -10.54 1.98 0.79
N LEU A 209 -11.09 1.74 1.98
CA LEU A 209 -10.86 2.57 3.16
C LEU A 209 -9.36 2.66 3.50
N THR A 210 -8.68 1.52 3.57
CA THR A 210 -7.23 1.47 3.84
C THR A 210 -6.42 2.22 2.77
N SER A 211 -6.79 2.10 1.50
CA SER A 211 -6.16 2.87 0.41
C SER A 211 -6.33 4.38 0.60
N GLN A 212 -7.50 4.82 1.02
CA GLN A 212 -7.77 6.23 1.30
C GLN A 212 -7.01 6.72 2.53
N LEU A 213 -6.99 5.94 3.62
CA LEU A 213 -6.22 6.27 4.82
C LEU A 213 -4.71 6.35 4.55
N LYS A 214 -4.16 5.59 3.61
CA LYS A 214 -2.76 5.71 3.18
C LYS A 214 -2.45 7.08 2.57
N ILE A 215 -3.38 7.72 1.89
CA ILE A 215 -3.21 9.09 1.39
C ILE A 215 -3.06 10.05 2.57
N TRP A 216 -3.93 9.94 3.55
CA TRP A 216 -3.90 10.75 4.78
C TRP A 216 -2.65 10.48 5.61
N GLN A 217 -2.21 9.23 5.67
CA GLN A 217 -0.95 8.89 6.34
C GLN A 217 0.25 9.55 5.66
N THR A 218 0.29 9.58 4.32
CA THR A 218 1.34 10.28 3.57
C THR A 218 1.32 11.77 3.88
N PHE A 219 0.14 12.40 3.85
CA PHE A 219 -0.03 13.82 4.20
C PHE A 219 0.47 14.15 5.60
N PHE A 220 0.01 13.44 6.62
CA PHE A 220 0.43 13.72 8.00
C PHE A 220 1.90 13.37 8.28
N ASN A 221 2.48 12.40 7.56
CA ASN A 221 3.92 12.14 7.64
C ASN A 221 4.73 13.28 7.01
N GLU A 222 4.24 13.88 5.94
CA GLU A 222 4.85 15.05 5.32
C GLU A 222 4.83 16.26 6.29
N LEU A 223 3.68 16.55 6.91
CA LEU A 223 3.57 17.61 7.89
C LEU A 223 4.52 17.42 9.09
N GLU A 224 4.68 16.17 9.54
CA GLU A 224 5.63 15.84 10.60
C GLU A 224 7.07 16.04 10.14
N SER A 225 7.41 15.68 8.88
CA SER A 225 8.76 15.88 8.33
C SER A 225 9.11 17.34 8.10
N GLN A 226 8.11 18.19 7.94
CA GLN A 226 8.25 19.65 7.79
C GLN A 226 8.11 20.41 9.13
N ASP A 227 8.06 19.72 10.26
CA ASP A 227 7.87 20.27 11.61
C ASP A 227 6.57 21.10 11.77
N GLU A 228 5.58 20.93 10.88
CA GLU A 228 4.28 21.58 11.00
C GLU A 228 3.43 20.96 12.10
N ILE A 229 3.60 19.66 12.36
CA ILE A 229 3.02 18.94 13.50
C ILE A 229 4.12 18.16 14.22
N ILE A 230 3.96 17.98 15.53
CA ILE A 230 4.97 17.26 16.34
C ILE A 230 5.02 15.78 15.99
N LYS A 231 3.84 15.18 15.76
CA LYS A 231 3.70 13.73 15.51
C LYS A 231 2.43 13.45 14.74
N SER A 232 2.57 12.65 13.69
CA SER A 232 1.44 12.21 12.87
C SER A 232 0.36 11.52 13.72
N PRO A 233 -0.95 11.82 13.51
CA PRO A 233 -2.06 11.13 14.16
C PRO A 233 -1.97 9.60 14.06
N PHE A 234 -1.46 9.10 12.94
CA PHE A 234 -1.24 7.66 12.72
C PHE A 234 -0.13 7.06 13.59
N LYS A 235 0.88 7.86 13.95
CA LYS A 235 1.97 7.43 14.85
C LYS A 235 1.59 7.53 16.34
N ARG A 236 0.58 8.34 16.66
CA ARG A 236 0.01 8.42 18.02
C ARG A 236 -0.88 7.21 18.35
N LEU A 237 -1.43 6.53 17.33
CA LEU A 237 -2.10 5.26 17.54
C LEU A 237 -1.08 4.19 17.95
N GLY A 238 -1.39 3.39 18.96
CA GLY A 238 -0.57 2.23 19.31
C GLY A 238 -0.44 1.26 18.13
N THR A 239 0.66 0.49 18.09
CA THR A 239 1.01 -0.39 16.96
C THR A 239 -0.13 -1.32 16.56
N GLU A 240 -0.79 -1.96 17.53
CA GLU A 240 -1.88 -2.89 17.26
C GLU A 240 -3.13 -2.18 16.71
N LYS A 241 -3.50 -1.01 17.26
CA LYS A 241 -4.61 -0.22 16.75
C LYS A 241 -4.33 0.28 15.33
N LYS A 242 -3.10 0.73 15.06
CA LYS A 242 -2.68 1.12 13.71
C LYS A 242 -2.76 -0.05 12.72
N LYS A 243 -2.26 -1.23 13.08
CA LYS A 243 -2.38 -2.44 12.25
C LYS A 243 -3.85 -2.77 11.99
N SER A 244 -4.70 -2.71 12.99
CA SER A 244 -6.13 -2.99 12.87
C SER A 244 -6.85 -2.08 11.88
N ILE A 245 -6.54 -0.78 11.87
CA ILE A 245 -7.21 0.19 10.98
C ILE A 245 -6.61 0.27 9.58
N MET A 246 -5.37 -0.16 9.41
CA MET A 246 -4.60 -0.07 8.16
C MET A 246 -4.39 -1.43 7.48
N HIS A 247 -5.10 -2.47 7.92
CA HIS A 247 -4.99 -3.78 7.30
C HIS A 247 -5.69 -3.83 5.94
N THR A 248 -5.25 -4.74 5.11
CA THR A 248 -5.90 -5.09 3.85
C THR A 248 -6.30 -6.55 3.92
N MET A 249 -7.48 -6.85 3.40
CA MET A 249 -7.96 -8.23 3.27
C MET A 249 -7.81 -8.65 1.82
N TYR A 250 -7.32 -9.85 1.61
CA TYR A 250 -7.22 -10.45 0.28
C TYR A 250 -7.91 -11.79 0.33
N ASP A 251 -8.80 -12.00 -0.62
CA ASP A 251 -9.36 -13.33 -0.87
C ASP A 251 -8.30 -14.26 -1.42
N ASP A 252 -8.53 -15.55 -1.32
CA ASP A 252 -7.76 -16.55 -2.02
C ASP A 252 -7.72 -16.21 -3.52
N PRO A 253 -6.57 -16.39 -4.20
CA PRO A 253 -6.46 -16.02 -5.59
C PRO A 253 -7.37 -16.90 -6.46
N VAL A 254 -8.35 -16.31 -7.12
CA VAL A 254 -9.20 -16.97 -8.11
C VAL A 254 -8.50 -16.93 -9.48
N PHE A 255 -8.41 -18.10 -10.14
CA PHE A 255 -7.79 -18.28 -11.47
C PHE A 255 -8.47 -19.44 -12.21
N LEU A 256 -8.31 -19.50 -13.54
CA LEU A 256 -8.66 -20.70 -14.32
C LEU A 256 -7.60 -21.77 -14.13
N ARG A 257 -8.02 -23.01 -14.00
CA ARG A 257 -7.13 -24.16 -14.13
C ARG A 257 -6.77 -24.38 -15.59
N LEU A 258 -5.71 -25.11 -15.86
CA LEU A 258 -5.27 -25.36 -17.24
C LEU A 258 -6.33 -26.10 -18.07
N ASP A 259 -7.02 -27.06 -17.46
CA ASP A 259 -8.13 -27.79 -18.09
C ASP A 259 -9.33 -26.87 -18.40
N GLU A 260 -9.67 -25.94 -17.49
CA GLU A 260 -10.70 -24.92 -17.72
C GLU A 260 -10.30 -23.95 -18.85
N LEU A 261 -9.01 -23.56 -18.92
CA LEU A 261 -8.50 -22.74 -20.03
C LEU A 261 -8.55 -23.49 -21.36
N LYS A 262 -8.13 -24.76 -21.40
CA LYS A 262 -8.22 -25.63 -22.58
C LYS A 262 -9.66 -25.79 -23.06
N LYS A 263 -10.59 -26.01 -22.12
CA LYS A 263 -12.03 -26.06 -22.40
C LYS A 263 -12.51 -24.76 -23.07
N LEU A 264 -12.05 -23.61 -22.59
CA LEU A 264 -12.40 -22.32 -23.16
C LEU A 264 -11.80 -22.10 -24.55
N ILE A 265 -10.56 -22.51 -24.79
CA ILE A 265 -9.89 -22.46 -26.08
C ILE A 265 -10.66 -23.26 -27.14
N GLY A 266 -11.04 -24.49 -26.81
CA GLY A 266 -11.76 -25.40 -27.70
C GLY A 266 -13.27 -25.18 -27.76
N ALA A 267 -13.82 -24.23 -26.98
CA ALA A 267 -15.27 -24.05 -26.92
C ALA A 267 -15.86 -23.47 -28.23
N GLU A 268 -16.89 -24.13 -28.73
CA GLU A 268 -17.76 -23.55 -29.75
C GLU A 268 -18.72 -22.56 -29.10
N VAL A 269 -18.54 -21.30 -29.42
CA VAL A 269 -19.35 -20.22 -28.84
C VAL A 269 -20.09 -19.45 -29.94
N PRO A 270 -21.28 -18.90 -29.64
CA PRO A 270 -22.00 -18.03 -30.55
C PRO A 270 -21.13 -16.88 -31.03
N GLU A 271 -21.35 -16.39 -32.26
CA GLU A 271 -20.56 -15.35 -32.92
C GLU A 271 -20.28 -14.13 -32.03
N LYS A 272 -21.31 -13.67 -31.30
CA LYS A 272 -21.19 -12.53 -30.37
C LYS A 272 -20.19 -12.71 -29.24
N TYR A 273 -19.72 -13.92 -28.96
CA TYR A 273 -18.73 -14.21 -27.91
C TYR A 273 -17.38 -14.61 -28.47
N ARG A 274 -17.21 -14.88 -29.76
CA ARG A 274 -15.94 -15.33 -30.35
C ARG A 274 -14.80 -14.33 -30.06
N THR A 275 -15.04 -13.06 -30.31
CA THR A 275 -14.04 -12.02 -30.03
C THR A 275 -13.73 -11.87 -28.54
N THR A 276 -14.73 -12.04 -27.68
CA THR A 276 -14.53 -12.04 -26.21
C THR A 276 -13.67 -13.23 -25.79
N ARG A 277 -13.93 -14.42 -26.33
CA ARG A 277 -13.14 -15.63 -26.08
C ARG A 277 -11.70 -15.45 -26.52
N ASP A 278 -11.49 -15.06 -27.79
CA ASP A 278 -10.16 -14.90 -28.37
C ASP A 278 -9.35 -13.85 -27.58
N ALA A 279 -9.94 -12.71 -27.24
CA ALA A 279 -9.31 -11.68 -26.43
C ALA A 279 -8.95 -12.17 -25.01
N PHE A 280 -9.86 -12.86 -24.34
CA PHE A 280 -9.62 -13.31 -22.96
C PHE A 280 -8.59 -14.44 -22.90
N VAL A 281 -8.65 -15.39 -23.83
CA VAL A 281 -7.67 -16.47 -23.98
C VAL A 281 -6.28 -15.91 -24.29
N LEU A 282 -6.17 -14.96 -25.23
CA LEU A 282 -4.92 -14.28 -25.53
C LEU A 282 -4.39 -13.51 -24.30
N GLN A 283 -5.24 -12.84 -23.56
CA GLN A 283 -4.83 -12.15 -22.33
C GLN A 283 -4.31 -13.13 -21.26
N CYS A 284 -4.88 -14.35 -21.17
CA CYS A 284 -4.36 -15.42 -20.31
C CYS A 284 -2.94 -15.85 -20.76
N ALA A 285 -2.70 -16.00 -22.05
CA ALA A 285 -1.37 -16.35 -22.57
C ALA A 285 -0.34 -15.25 -22.33
N LEU A 286 -0.71 -13.98 -22.50
CA LEU A 286 0.20 -12.84 -22.30
C LEU A 286 0.42 -12.47 -20.85
N GLY A 287 -0.48 -12.81 -19.94
CA GLY A 287 -0.40 -12.45 -18.53
C GLY A 287 -0.36 -10.95 -18.22
N CYS A 288 -0.59 -10.10 -19.21
CA CYS A 288 -0.48 -8.65 -19.10
C CYS A 288 -1.70 -8.03 -18.38
N ARG A 289 -1.54 -6.79 -17.87
CA ARG A 289 -2.68 -6.03 -17.31
C ARG A 289 -3.60 -5.58 -18.44
N ILE A 290 -4.89 -5.41 -18.13
CA ILE A 290 -5.86 -4.95 -19.13
C ILE A 290 -5.45 -3.63 -19.81
N GLY A 291 -4.92 -2.66 -19.07
CA GLY A 291 -4.48 -1.39 -19.65
C GLY A 291 -3.27 -1.53 -20.57
N ASP A 292 -2.44 -2.56 -20.40
CA ASP A 292 -1.34 -2.89 -21.31
C ASP A 292 -1.89 -3.69 -22.51
N PHE A 293 -2.81 -4.62 -22.28
CA PHE A 293 -3.50 -5.38 -23.32
C PHE A 293 -4.23 -4.49 -24.33
N GLN A 294 -4.94 -3.48 -23.86
CA GLN A 294 -5.65 -2.51 -24.72
C GLN A 294 -4.75 -1.70 -25.65
N ARG A 295 -3.45 -1.68 -25.40
CA ARG A 295 -2.44 -0.98 -26.22
C ARG A 295 -1.62 -1.92 -27.10
N MET A 296 -1.97 -3.21 -27.11
CA MET A 296 -1.32 -4.17 -28.01
C MET A 296 -1.75 -3.92 -29.44
N THR A 297 -0.77 -3.89 -30.34
CA THR A 297 -0.96 -3.75 -31.79
C THR A 297 0.06 -4.65 -32.50
N MET A 298 -0.14 -4.92 -33.79
CA MET A 298 0.80 -5.72 -34.60
C MET A 298 2.22 -5.15 -34.61
N LYS A 299 2.42 -3.84 -34.43
CA LYS A 299 3.74 -3.22 -34.28
C LYS A 299 4.55 -3.71 -33.07
N LYS A 300 3.89 -4.37 -32.12
CA LYS A 300 4.50 -4.95 -30.93
C LYS A 300 4.71 -6.46 -31.05
N VAL A 301 4.34 -7.04 -32.15
CA VAL A 301 4.63 -8.44 -32.47
C VAL A 301 5.94 -8.49 -33.24
N ALA A 302 6.86 -9.34 -32.83
CA ALA A 302 8.14 -9.56 -33.45
C ALA A 302 8.49 -11.05 -33.51
N VAL A 303 9.48 -11.38 -34.28
CA VAL A 303 10.04 -12.73 -34.40
C VAL A 303 11.52 -12.67 -34.02
N SER A 304 11.95 -13.55 -33.14
CA SER A 304 13.39 -13.64 -32.79
C SER A 304 14.20 -14.26 -33.94
N PRO A 305 15.55 -14.15 -33.91
CA PRO A 305 16.42 -14.84 -34.88
C PRO A 305 16.17 -16.37 -34.92
N ASP A 306 15.74 -16.95 -33.79
CA ASP A 306 15.42 -18.39 -33.67
C ASP A 306 14.00 -18.74 -34.12
N GLY A 307 13.27 -17.80 -34.73
CA GLY A 307 11.89 -18.01 -35.21
C GLY A 307 10.82 -18.04 -34.11
N ILE A 308 11.09 -17.51 -32.92
CA ILE A 308 10.12 -17.45 -31.84
C ILE A 308 9.26 -16.20 -31.98
N PRO A 309 7.92 -16.31 -32.15
CA PRO A 309 7.05 -15.15 -32.16
C PRO A 309 6.81 -14.64 -30.72
N TYR A 310 6.88 -13.34 -30.52
CA TYR A 310 6.69 -12.72 -29.22
C TYR A 310 6.03 -11.34 -29.30
N VAL A 311 5.46 -10.90 -28.21
CA VAL A 311 4.96 -9.53 -28.03
C VAL A 311 5.88 -8.78 -27.08
N HIS A 312 6.25 -7.54 -27.45
CA HIS A 312 7.08 -6.69 -26.62
C HIS A 312 6.38 -5.39 -26.23
N TYR A 313 6.54 -4.96 -24.98
CA TYR A 313 5.92 -3.73 -24.48
C TYR A 313 6.54 -3.27 -23.17
N ILE A 314 6.47 -1.95 -22.91
CA ILE A 314 6.80 -1.36 -21.60
C ILE A 314 5.51 -1.25 -20.78
N PRO A 315 5.43 -1.88 -19.59
CA PRO A 315 4.23 -1.81 -18.76
C PRO A 315 3.93 -0.39 -18.29
N SER A 316 2.73 0.11 -18.56
CA SER A 316 2.34 1.49 -18.28
C SER A 316 2.38 1.89 -16.80
N LYS A 317 2.15 0.93 -15.90
CA LYS A 317 2.14 1.21 -14.46
C LYS A 317 3.54 1.49 -13.89
N THR A 318 4.58 0.98 -14.55
CA THR A 318 5.98 1.09 -14.14
C THR A 318 6.82 1.95 -15.10
N ALA A 319 6.23 2.39 -16.22
CA ALA A 319 6.85 3.34 -17.11
C ALA A 319 7.13 4.66 -16.36
N GLY A 320 8.39 5.10 -16.36
CA GLY A 320 8.81 6.32 -15.66
C GLY A 320 9.41 6.13 -14.28
N SER A 321 9.38 4.92 -13.68
CA SER A 321 10.23 4.63 -12.52
C SER A 321 11.66 4.32 -13.02
N GLN A 322 12.67 4.97 -12.45
CA GLN A 322 14.08 4.84 -12.88
C GLN A 322 14.60 3.40 -12.83
N GLU A 323 13.95 2.51 -12.08
CA GLU A 323 14.37 1.12 -11.90
C GLU A 323 13.76 0.14 -12.92
N THR A 324 12.76 0.52 -13.72
CA THR A 324 11.93 -0.46 -14.47
C THR A 324 11.47 0.00 -15.85
N ASN A 325 12.28 0.75 -16.59
CA ASN A 325 12.03 0.97 -18.03
C ASN A 325 12.37 -0.27 -18.88
N SER A 326 12.39 -1.46 -18.26
CA SER A 326 12.64 -2.70 -18.96
C SER A 326 11.43 -3.10 -19.81
N GLU A 327 11.67 -3.29 -21.09
CA GLU A 327 10.72 -3.88 -22.00
C GLU A 327 10.44 -5.33 -21.58
N ILE A 328 9.18 -5.72 -21.63
CA ILE A 328 8.75 -7.09 -21.41
C ILE A 328 8.58 -7.74 -22.78
N GLU A 329 9.25 -8.86 -22.95
CA GLU A 329 9.07 -9.75 -24.09
C GLU A 329 8.32 -10.99 -23.62
N THR A 330 7.15 -11.24 -24.20
CA THR A 330 6.32 -12.41 -23.89
C THR A 330 6.20 -13.28 -25.12
N PRO A 331 6.74 -14.51 -25.11
CA PRO A 331 6.57 -15.45 -26.21
C PRO A 331 5.09 -15.78 -26.44
N LEU A 332 4.73 -16.05 -27.69
CA LEU A 332 3.39 -16.48 -28.06
C LEU A 332 3.38 -18.01 -28.17
N VAL A 333 2.69 -18.69 -27.27
CA VAL A 333 2.37 -20.12 -27.42
C VAL A 333 1.42 -20.32 -28.59
N ARG A 334 1.31 -21.53 -29.13
CA ARG A 334 0.64 -21.81 -30.40
C ARG A 334 -0.76 -21.23 -30.52
N TYR A 335 -1.66 -21.48 -29.60
CA TYR A 335 -3.02 -20.94 -29.70
C TYR A 335 -3.08 -19.40 -29.60
N ALA A 336 -2.15 -18.79 -28.86
CA ALA A 336 -2.05 -17.34 -28.77
C ALA A 336 -1.54 -16.72 -30.08
N PHE A 337 -0.56 -17.37 -30.70
CA PHE A 337 -0.07 -17.00 -32.03
C PHE A 337 -1.19 -17.09 -33.08
N ASP A 338 -1.96 -18.19 -33.08
CA ASP A 338 -3.06 -18.39 -34.03
C ASP A 338 -4.14 -17.30 -33.86
N ILE A 339 -4.43 -16.88 -32.63
CA ILE A 339 -5.35 -15.76 -32.37
C ILE A 339 -4.76 -14.44 -32.93
N VAL A 340 -3.49 -14.16 -32.65
CA VAL A 340 -2.81 -12.94 -33.16
C VAL A 340 -2.83 -12.90 -34.68
N LYS A 341 -2.48 -14.00 -35.34
CA LYS A 341 -2.48 -14.14 -36.79
C LYS A 341 -3.87 -13.94 -37.39
N LYS A 342 -4.89 -14.56 -36.79
CA LYS A 342 -6.29 -14.47 -37.22
C LYS A 342 -6.87 -13.08 -37.04
N THR A 343 -6.64 -12.45 -35.88
CA THR A 343 -7.30 -11.19 -35.51
C THR A 343 -6.49 -9.95 -35.85
N GLN A 344 -5.22 -10.09 -36.17
CA GLN A 344 -4.26 -8.98 -36.35
C GLN A 344 -4.27 -8.01 -35.16
N LEU A 345 -4.55 -8.52 -33.97
CA LEU A 345 -4.78 -7.75 -32.73
C LEU A 345 -5.87 -6.67 -32.84
N ASP A 346 -6.72 -6.75 -33.86
CA ASP A 346 -7.95 -5.96 -33.94
C ASP A 346 -9.02 -6.59 -33.05
N LEU A 347 -8.84 -6.37 -31.72
CA LEU A 347 -9.71 -6.93 -30.69
C LEU A 347 -10.58 -5.80 -30.12
N PRO A 348 -11.89 -5.79 -30.39
CA PRO A 348 -12.76 -4.68 -30.05
C PRO A 348 -13.13 -4.61 -28.56
N ILE A 349 -12.17 -4.85 -27.65
CA ILE A 349 -12.43 -4.73 -26.20
C ILE A 349 -12.82 -3.32 -25.77
N LEU A 350 -12.39 -2.31 -26.51
CA LEU A 350 -12.83 -0.93 -26.28
C LEU A 350 -14.24 -0.63 -26.78
N ASN A 351 -14.73 -1.45 -27.68
CA ASN A 351 -16.07 -1.30 -28.28
C ASN A 351 -17.18 -1.96 -27.46
N TYR A 352 -16.85 -2.60 -26.35
CA TYR A 352 -17.88 -3.10 -25.44
C TYR A 352 -18.60 -1.93 -24.75
N PRO A 353 -19.92 -1.97 -24.60
CA PRO A 353 -20.65 -1.01 -23.81
C PRO A 353 -20.01 -0.87 -22.44
N TYR A 354 -19.80 0.36 -21.98
CA TYR A 354 -19.13 0.67 -20.72
C TYR A 354 -17.64 0.25 -20.64
N GLY A 355 -16.97 0.05 -21.78
CA GLY A 355 -15.52 -0.24 -21.84
C GLY A 355 -15.13 -1.52 -21.09
N VAL A 356 -14.14 -1.43 -20.20
CA VAL A 356 -13.63 -2.60 -19.43
C VAL A 356 -14.74 -3.24 -18.59
N ASN A 357 -15.68 -2.48 -18.06
CA ASN A 357 -16.79 -3.04 -17.29
C ASN A 357 -17.72 -3.89 -18.18
N GLY A 358 -18.02 -3.44 -19.38
CA GLY A 358 -18.78 -4.23 -20.35
C GLY A 358 -18.04 -5.50 -20.75
N TYR A 359 -16.71 -5.42 -20.93
CA TYR A 359 -15.88 -6.60 -21.19
C TYR A 359 -15.90 -7.59 -20.01
N ASN A 360 -15.83 -7.12 -18.76
CA ASN A 360 -15.97 -7.99 -17.59
C ASN A 360 -17.31 -8.73 -17.55
N VAL A 361 -18.41 -8.05 -17.92
CA VAL A 361 -19.73 -8.71 -18.02
C VAL A 361 -19.71 -9.80 -19.08
N LYS A 362 -19.10 -9.53 -20.25
CA LYS A 362 -18.97 -10.52 -21.33
C LYS A 362 -18.09 -11.71 -20.94
N ILE A 363 -17.05 -11.51 -20.16
CA ILE A 363 -16.22 -12.61 -19.61
C ILE A 363 -17.09 -13.51 -18.72
N LYS A 364 -17.90 -12.93 -17.83
CA LYS A 364 -18.79 -13.72 -16.94
C LYS A 364 -19.78 -14.55 -17.74
N GLU A 365 -20.46 -13.93 -18.71
CA GLU A 365 -21.41 -14.59 -19.60
C GLU A 365 -20.73 -15.74 -20.40
N LEU A 366 -19.54 -15.50 -20.93
CA LEU A 366 -18.74 -16.47 -21.67
C LEU A 366 -18.36 -17.68 -20.81
N LEU A 367 -17.81 -17.46 -19.63
CA LEU A 367 -17.42 -18.56 -18.73
C LEU A 367 -18.62 -19.38 -18.30
N LYS A 368 -19.75 -18.74 -18.01
CA LYS A 368 -21.02 -19.42 -17.71
C LYS A 368 -21.47 -20.28 -18.89
N LEU A 369 -21.45 -19.73 -20.11
CA LEU A 369 -21.83 -20.43 -21.34
C LEU A 369 -20.94 -21.67 -21.57
N CYS A 370 -19.64 -21.56 -21.29
CA CYS A 370 -18.68 -22.68 -21.40
C CYS A 370 -18.74 -23.67 -20.22
N GLY A 371 -19.65 -23.51 -19.26
CA GLY A 371 -19.77 -24.40 -18.09
C GLY A 371 -18.49 -24.38 -17.25
N ILE A 372 -17.90 -23.20 -17.06
CA ILE A 372 -16.76 -22.96 -16.15
C ILE A 372 -17.35 -22.34 -14.87
N ASP A 373 -17.89 -23.19 -14.04
CA ASP A 373 -18.73 -22.86 -12.89
C ASP A 373 -18.20 -23.43 -11.55
N ARG A 374 -16.96 -23.86 -11.52
CA ARG A 374 -16.31 -24.34 -10.30
C ARG A 374 -16.53 -23.35 -9.16
N GLU A 375 -16.91 -23.85 -8.00
CA GLU A 375 -17.04 -23.05 -6.79
C GLU A 375 -15.69 -22.51 -6.33
N VAL A 376 -15.66 -21.22 -6.04
CA VAL A 376 -14.51 -20.51 -5.50
C VAL A 376 -14.90 -19.81 -4.21
N LYS A 377 -14.00 -19.88 -3.24
CA LYS A 377 -14.19 -19.25 -1.94
C LYS A 377 -13.96 -17.75 -2.07
N THR A 378 -14.89 -16.97 -1.56
CA THR A 378 -14.81 -15.51 -1.43
C THR A 378 -15.17 -15.10 -0.01
N PHE A 379 -14.67 -13.95 0.44
CA PHE A 379 -15.02 -13.42 1.75
C PHE A 379 -16.11 -12.35 1.61
N ASN A 380 -17.22 -12.56 2.29
CA ASN A 380 -18.30 -11.56 2.37
C ASN A 380 -18.02 -10.60 3.53
N GLU A 381 -17.72 -9.32 3.21
CA GLU A 381 -17.41 -8.29 4.23
C GLU A 381 -18.62 -7.95 5.12
N GLU A 382 -19.85 -8.16 4.67
CA GLU A 382 -21.06 -7.84 5.42
C GLU A 382 -21.36 -8.89 6.49
N THR A 383 -21.36 -10.16 6.09
CA THR A 383 -21.60 -11.30 7.00
C THR A 383 -20.37 -11.65 7.81
N ARG A 384 -19.17 -11.23 7.38
CA ARG A 384 -17.86 -11.62 7.91
C ARG A 384 -17.58 -13.11 7.81
N ASP A 385 -18.15 -13.74 6.81
CA ASP A 385 -18.03 -15.18 6.59
C ASP A 385 -17.54 -15.48 5.18
N ASN A 386 -17.08 -16.73 4.97
CA ASN A 386 -16.73 -17.21 3.65
C ASN A 386 -17.99 -17.67 2.92
N GLU A 387 -18.13 -17.26 1.68
CA GLU A 387 -19.14 -17.76 0.76
C GLU A 387 -18.48 -18.46 -0.43
N TYR A 388 -19.22 -19.35 -1.06
CA TYR A 388 -18.76 -20.06 -2.24
C TYR A 388 -19.62 -19.65 -3.42
N LEU A 389 -18.98 -19.09 -4.43
CA LEU A 389 -19.64 -18.60 -5.64
C LEU A 389 -19.10 -19.33 -6.87
N PRO A 390 -19.91 -19.54 -7.91
CA PRO A 390 -19.40 -20.04 -9.18
C PRO A 390 -18.31 -19.10 -9.72
N LEU A 391 -17.23 -19.65 -10.25
CA LEU A 391 -16.07 -18.88 -10.73
C LEU A 391 -16.46 -17.76 -11.69
N TYR A 392 -17.42 -17.99 -12.58
CA TYR A 392 -17.87 -16.99 -13.54
C TYR A 392 -18.44 -15.73 -12.85
N GLU A 393 -19.00 -15.80 -11.66
CA GLU A 393 -19.54 -14.64 -10.95
C GLU A 393 -18.44 -13.71 -10.41
N THR A 394 -17.28 -14.26 -10.10
CA THR A 394 -16.11 -13.51 -9.61
C THR A 394 -15.20 -13.04 -10.74
N ALA A 395 -15.44 -13.51 -11.96
CA ALA A 395 -14.56 -13.31 -13.10
C ALA A 395 -14.46 -11.85 -13.54
N SER A 396 -13.27 -11.46 -13.93
CA SER A 396 -12.96 -10.18 -14.54
C SER A 396 -11.67 -10.30 -15.35
N THR A 397 -11.24 -9.24 -16.03
CA THR A 397 -9.94 -9.19 -16.73
C THR A 397 -8.75 -9.52 -15.84
N LYS A 398 -8.87 -9.32 -14.51
CA LYS A 398 -7.80 -9.71 -13.57
C LYS A 398 -7.59 -11.21 -13.49
N LEU A 399 -8.63 -11.98 -13.79
CA LEU A 399 -8.58 -13.45 -13.82
C LEU A 399 -7.54 -13.95 -14.83
N ALA A 400 -7.46 -13.33 -16.02
CA ALA A 400 -6.50 -13.72 -17.06
C ALA A 400 -5.05 -13.69 -16.56
N ARG A 401 -4.65 -12.59 -15.88
CA ARG A 401 -3.29 -12.48 -15.34
C ARG A 401 -3.04 -13.45 -14.17
N LYS A 402 -4.03 -13.66 -13.31
CA LYS A 402 -3.94 -14.63 -12.21
C LYS A 402 -3.79 -16.05 -12.75
N THR A 403 -4.53 -16.39 -13.82
CA THR A 403 -4.44 -17.67 -14.55
C THR A 403 -3.04 -17.88 -15.10
N HIS A 404 -2.50 -16.89 -15.80
CA HIS A 404 -1.11 -16.96 -16.33
C HIS A 404 -0.10 -17.24 -15.21
N VAL A 405 -0.17 -16.47 -14.12
CA VAL A 405 0.75 -16.61 -12.98
C VAL A 405 0.62 -17.98 -12.32
N ASP A 406 -0.59 -18.49 -12.12
CA ASP A 406 -0.80 -19.82 -11.52
C ASP A 406 -0.24 -20.92 -12.40
N ILE A 407 -0.54 -20.89 -13.71
CA ILE A 407 -0.06 -21.87 -14.68
C ILE A 407 1.48 -21.86 -14.73
N MET A 408 2.10 -20.70 -14.83
CA MET A 408 3.55 -20.57 -14.88
C MET A 408 4.22 -20.99 -13.56
N ASN A 409 3.63 -20.71 -12.41
CA ASN A 409 4.20 -21.11 -11.12
C ASN A 409 4.28 -22.64 -10.95
N LYS A 410 3.45 -23.41 -11.64
CA LYS A 410 3.46 -24.87 -11.54
C LYS A 410 4.64 -25.53 -12.24
N VAL A 411 5.24 -24.86 -13.19
CA VAL A 411 6.40 -25.37 -13.95
C VAL A 411 7.73 -24.73 -13.53
N GLN A 412 7.69 -23.68 -12.69
CA GLN A 412 8.94 -23.09 -12.18
C GLN A 412 9.69 -24.06 -11.27
N VAL A 413 10.94 -24.33 -11.61
CA VAL A 413 11.86 -25.00 -10.70
C VAL A 413 12.07 -24.09 -9.49
N ASN A 414 11.78 -24.60 -8.30
CA ASN A 414 12.04 -23.86 -7.08
C ASN A 414 13.55 -23.78 -6.82
N ILE A 415 14.20 -22.70 -7.29
CA ILE A 415 15.64 -22.46 -7.12
C ILE A 415 16.07 -22.43 -5.64
N TYR A 416 15.14 -22.18 -4.73
CA TYR A 416 15.40 -22.27 -3.27
C TYR A 416 15.49 -23.71 -2.78
N ALA A 417 14.84 -24.67 -3.46
CA ALA A 417 14.93 -26.09 -3.17
C ALA A 417 16.33 -26.65 -3.51
N ALA A 418 17.08 -25.99 -4.39
CA ALA A 418 18.47 -26.34 -4.70
C ALA A 418 19.47 -25.95 -3.57
N GLY A 419 19.00 -25.35 -2.47
CA GLY A 419 19.80 -25.02 -1.30
C GLY A 419 20.78 -23.85 -1.47
N LEU A 420 20.73 -23.14 -2.60
CA LEU A 420 21.68 -22.07 -2.91
C LEU A 420 21.33 -20.71 -2.27
N HIS A 421 20.05 -20.48 -1.95
CA HIS A 421 19.58 -19.22 -1.39
C HIS A 421 18.44 -19.41 -0.39
N ARG A 422 18.40 -18.52 0.61
CA ARG A 422 17.28 -18.49 1.57
C ARG A 422 16.00 -18.09 0.87
N GLN A 423 14.88 -18.78 1.14
CA GLN A 423 13.55 -18.46 0.64
C GLN A 423 13.20 -16.98 0.93
N GLY A 424 12.73 -16.26 -0.10
CA GLY A 424 12.41 -14.84 -0.03
C GLY A 424 13.59 -13.88 -0.26
N SER A 425 14.79 -14.39 -0.58
CA SER A 425 15.95 -13.56 -0.91
C SER A 425 15.81 -12.94 -2.31
N GLY A 426 15.72 -11.62 -2.41
CA GLY A 426 15.74 -10.89 -3.69
C GLY A 426 17.08 -10.97 -4.44
N ALA A 427 18.13 -11.49 -3.79
CA ALA A 427 19.45 -11.61 -4.42
C ALA A 427 19.47 -12.62 -5.57
N VAL A 428 18.62 -13.65 -5.53
CA VAL A 428 18.49 -14.66 -6.60
C VAL A 428 18.21 -14.02 -7.97
N HIS A 429 17.36 -13.00 -8.01
CA HIS A 429 17.00 -12.32 -9.26
C HIS A 429 18.16 -11.59 -9.93
N ARG A 430 19.29 -11.40 -9.24
CA ARG A 430 20.50 -10.79 -9.81
C ARG A 430 21.36 -11.79 -10.58
N TYR A 431 21.12 -13.08 -10.40
CA TYR A 431 21.94 -14.16 -10.98
C TYR A 431 21.19 -14.96 -12.05
N THR A 432 19.88 -14.72 -12.23
CA THR A 432 19.07 -15.46 -13.19
C THR A 432 18.47 -14.48 -14.21
N MET A 433 18.99 -14.48 -15.42
CA MET A 433 18.34 -13.89 -16.58
C MET A 433 17.78 -15.00 -17.44
N MET A 434 16.46 -15.07 -17.56
CA MET A 434 15.79 -16.03 -18.44
C MET A 434 15.64 -15.38 -19.83
N GLY A 435 16.26 -15.97 -20.83
CA GLY A 435 16.15 -15.53 -22.22
C GLY A 435 14.75 -15.79 -22.81
N LEU A 436 14.51 -15.25 -24.02
CA LEU A 436 13.23 -15.44 -24.74
C LEU A 436 12.97 -16.92 -25.03
N ALA A 437 14.02 -17.65 -25.49
CA ALA A 437 13.93 -19.08 -25.78
C ALA A 437 13.56 -19.92 -24.54
N ASP A 438 14.20 -19.66 -23.41
CA ASP A 438 13.90 -20.35 -22.16
C ASP A 438 12.46 -20.09 -21.72
N ARG A 439 12.00 -18.84 -21.83
CA ARG A 439 10.61 -18.48 -21.53
C ARG A 439 9.63 -19.17 -22.46
N PHE A 440 9.94 -19.26 -23.74
CA PHE A 440 9.11 -19.94 -24.73
C PHE A 440 8.96 -21.44 -24.40
N ALA A 441 10.08 -22.11 -24.14
CA ALA A 441 10.08 -23.53 -23.76
C ALA A 441 9.24 -23.77 -22.47
N LEU A 442 9.45 -22.95 -21.44
CA LEU A 442 8.67 -23.03 -20.21
C LEU A 442 7.20 -22.75 -20.42
N MET A 443 6.84 -21.77 -21.23
CA MET A 443 5.45 -21.47 -21.54
C MET A 443 4.79 -22.60 -22.32
N ASN A 444 5.47 -23.21 -23.29
CA ASN A 444 4.94 -24.37 -24.01
C ASN A 444 4.66 -25.53 -23.05
N VAL A 445 5.57 -25.85 -22.14
CA VAL A 445 5.35 -26.86 -21.10
C VAL A 445 4.18 -26.47 -20.18
N ALA A 446 4.15 -25.22 -19.69
CA ALA A 446 3.15 -24.76 -18.75
C ALA A 446 1.73 -24.79 -19.32
N PHE A 447 1.56 -24.35 -20.55
CA PHE A 447 0.30 -24.28 -21.26
C PHE A 447 -0.03 -25.56 -22.04
N ASP A 448 0.83 -26.58 -21.96
CA ASP A 448 0.72 -27.86 -22.68
C ASP A 448 0.55 -27.63 -24.18
N GLN A 449 1.52 -26.93 -24.75
CA GLN A 449 1.59 -26.60 -26.17
C GLN A 449 2.88 -27.18 -26.78
N GLU A 450 2.79 -27.51 -28.05
CA GLU A 450 3.94 -27.95 -28.83
C GLU A 450 4.85 -26.79 -29.22
N ASP A 451 6.14 -27.08 -29.36
CA ASP A 451 7.12 -26.13 -29.89
C ASP A 451 6.88 -25.87 -31.39
N PHE A 452 7.08 -24.65 -31.82
CA PHE A 452 6.94 -24.27 -33.22
C PHE A 452 7.82 -23.05 -33.53
N ARG A 453 8.08 -22.82 -34.81
CA ARG A 453 8.82 -21.67 -35.29
C ARG A 453 8.07 -20.97 -36.40
N VAL A 454 8.34 -19.69 -36.59
CA VAL A 454 7.76 -18.87 -37.64
C VAL A 454 8.86 -18.11 -38.40
N ASN A 455 8.59 -17.79 -39.63
CA ASN A 455 9.41 -16.88 -40.42
C ASN A 455 9.02 -15.41 -40.15
N GLU A 456 9.74 -14.46 -40.77
CA GLU A 456 9.49 -13.02 -40.65
C GLU A 456 8.08 -12.61 -41.12
N ASN A 457 7.44 -13.39 -41.99
CA ASN A 457 6.08 -13.17 -42.46
C ASN A 457 5.02 -13.78 -41.54
N LEU A 458 5.40 -14.21 -40.33
CA LEU A 458 4.53 -14.92 -39.41
C LEU A 458 3.89 -16.20 -39.98
N GLU A 459 4.64 -16.93 -40.79
CA GLU A 459 4.23 -18.24 -41.32
C GLU A 459 4.94 -19.32 -40.52
N VAL A 460 4.21 -20.36 -40.13
CA VAL A 460 4.77 -21.50 -39.39
C VAL A 460 5.69 -22.29 -40.32
N VAL A 461 6.93 -22.51 -39.90
CA VAL A 461 7.96 -23.20 -40.69
C VAL A 461 8.41 -24.54 -40.14
N SER A 462 8.08 -24.84 -38.88
CA SER A 462 8.33 -26.14 -38.22
C SER A 462 7.53 -26.29 -36.93
#